data_b5cdc6589692f30171fd80e880cc4039
#
_entry.id   b5cdc6589692f30171fd80e880cc4039
#
_cell.length_a   1.000
_cell.length_b   1.000
_cell.length_c   1.000
_cell.angle_alpha   90.00
_cell.angle_beta   90.00
_cell.angle_gamma   90.00
#
_symmetry.space_group_name_H-M   'P 1'
#
loop_
_entity.id
_entity.type
_entity.pdbx_description
1 polymer ?
#
loop_
_entity_poly.entity_id
_entity_poly.type
_entity_poly.pdbx_seq_one_letter_code
_entity_poly.pdbx_strand_id
1 'polypeptide(L)'
;MRIIILGASGLIGHKLLQKLSNDFDVYATLHRSKESYGLMPLFSGQNIIDEVDVSDFENVSAILHSVNPNVILNCIGITPRKDEINNLYKVIKINSLFPHQLANWAKVNNKRVIHFSTDCVFNGSTGNYTENSLTTAEDVYGRTKALGEINYSHTLTIRSSFIGQELFGKTELLDWFLNQEGKRINGFTNTLYSGVSTNFMTHIVKTIILNAPELSGLYQL
;
A
#
# COMPACT_ATOMS: atom_id res chain seq x y z
N MET A 1 -6.11 12.03 16.60
CA MET A 1 -5.11 10.97 16.30
C MET A 1 -4.43 11.34 14.99
N ARG A 2 -3.11 11.26 14.95
CA ARG A 2 -2.30 11.58 13.77
C ARG A 2 -1.93 10.34 12.98
N ILE A 3 -2.11 10.39 11.68
CA ILE A 3 -1.82 9.28 10.76
C ILE A 3 -0.86 9.79 9.69
N ILE A 4 0.12 8.98 9.29
CA ILE A 4 0.89 9.25 8.08
C ILE A 4 0.64 8.16 7.04
N ILE A 5 0.39 8.58 5.80
CA ILE A 5 0.22 7.71 4.64
C ILE A 5 1.48 7.80 3.78
N LEU A 6 2.24 6.73 3.72
CA LEU A 6 3.39 6.63 2.84
C LEU A 6 2.93 6.15 1.46
N GLY A 7 3.20 6.93 0.41
CA GLY A 7 2.79 6.62 -0.97
C GLY A 7 1.36 7.05 -1.31
N ALA A 8 0.99 8.27 -0.95
CA ALA A 8 -0.37 8.79 -1.14
C ALA A 8 -0.77 9.03 -2.62
N SER A 9 0.15 8.95 -3.58
CA SER A 9 -0.20 9.01 -5.01
C SER A 9 -0.60 7.66 -5.62
N GLY A 10 -0.40 6.56 -4.89
CA GLY A 10 -0.75 5.21 -5.33
C GLY A 10 -2.24 4.88 -5.25
N LEU A 11 -2.62 3.71 -5.81
CA LEU A 11 -4.01 3.26 -5.95
C LEU A 11 -4.80 3.25 -4.63
N ILE A 12 -4.23 2.73 -3.56
CA ILE A 12 -4.89 2.72 -2.24
C ILE A 12 -4.58 4.00 -1.44
N GLY A 13 -3.35 4.54 -1.58
CA GLY A 13 -2.90 5.68 -0.78
C GLY A 13 -3.74 6.93 -0.97
N HIS A 14 -4.12 7.27 -2.21
CA HIS A 14 -4.94 8.45 -2.47
C HIS A 14 -6.36 8.32 -1.93
N LYS A 15 -6.94 7.11 -1.95
CA LYS A 15 -8.27 6.86 -1.38
C LYS A 15 -8.26 6.96 0.14
N LEU A 16 -7.21 6.43 0.78
CA LEU A 16 -7.01 6.59 2.22
C LEU A 16 -6.88 8.07 2.58
N LEU A 17 -6.07 8.84 1.83
CA LEU A 17 -5.93 10.28 2.05
C LEU A 17 -7.28 10.99 1.94
N GLN A 18 -8.04 10.76 0.84
CA GLN A 18 -9.36 11.38 0.63
C GLN A 18 -10.36 11.10 1.77
N LYS A 19 -10.35 9.88 2.29
CA LYS A 19 -11.38 9.45 3.24
C LYS A 19 -10.99 9.70 4.69
N LEU A 20 -9.72 9.45 5.05
CA LEU A 20 -9.28 9.58 6.44
C LEU A 20 -9.06 11.03 6.87
N SER A 21 -8.77 11.95 5.93
CA SER A 21 -8.62 13.39 6.24
C SER A 21 -9.86 14.05 6.80
N ASN A 22 -11.04 13.42 6.67
CA ASN A 22 -12.28 13.93 7.25
C ASN A 22 -12.37 13.67 8.76
N ASP A 23 -11.64 12.68 9.29
CA ASP A 23 -11.80 12.17 10.65
C ASP A 23 -10.50 12.26 11.46
N PHE A 24 -9.34 12.39 10.81
CA PHE A 24 -8.03 12.32 11.43
C PHE A 24 -7.10 13.46 10.97
N ASP A 25 -6.09 13.75 11.77
CA ASP A 25 -4.95 14.59 11.37
C ASP A 25 -4.02 13.77 10.47
N VAL A 26 -4.21 13.88 9.14
CA VAL A 26 -3.53 13.04 8.16
C VAL A 26 -2.39 13.79 7.50
N TYR A 27 -1.20 13.19 7.58
CA TYR A 27 -0.02 13.53 6.79
C TYR A 27 0.14 12.52 5.65
N ALA A 28 0.72 12.93 4.55
CA ALA A 28 0.93 12.04 3.41
C ALA A 28 2.21 12.34 2.66
N THR A 29 2.88 11.29 2.16
CA THR A 29 4.10 11.43 1.36
C THR A 29 3.84 11.16 -0.11
N LEU A 30 4.53 11.93 -0.96
CA LEU A 30 4.58 11.77 -2.40
C LEU A 30 6.02 11.49 -2.84
N HIS A 31 6.18 10.66 -3.88
CA HIS A 31 7.52 10.35 -4.42
C HIS A 31 8.08 11.49 -5.28
N ARG A 32 7.22 12.22 -5.98
CA ARG A 32 7.60 13.35 -6.84
C ARG A 32 7.14 14.65 -6.21
N SER A 33 7.61 15.79 -6.77
CA SER A 33 7.13 17.09 -6.34
C SER A 33 5.61 17.25 -6.55
N LYS A 34 4.95 18.06 -5.74
CA LYS A 34 3.50 18.34 -5.84
C LYS A 34 3.10 18.83 -7.22
N GLU A 35 3.96 19.65 -7.83
CA GLU A 35 3.74 20.23 -9.17
C GLU A 35 3.65 19.14 -10.24
N SER A 36 4.42 18.04 -10.11
CA SER A 36 4.41 16.93 -11.07
C SER A 36 3.09 16.15 -11.08
N TYR A 37 2.27 16.33 -10.05
CA TYR A 37 0.92 15.75 -9.96
C TYR A 37 -0.17 16.71 -10.45
N GLY A 38 0.20 17.83 -11.06
CA GLY A 38 -0.70 18.92 -11.39
C GLY A 38 -1.23 19.59 -10.11
N LEU A 39 -1.98 20.64 -10.26
CA LEU A 39 -2.57 21.37 -9.12
C LEU A 39 -3.78 20.59 -8.54
N MET A 40 -3.58 19.32 -8.20
CA MET A 40 -4.64 18.52 -7.60
C MET A 40 -4.97 19.02 -6.19
N PRO A 41 -6.23 19.38 -5.91
CA PRO A 41 -6.63 19.85 -4.57
C PRO A 41 -6.27 18.84 -3.46
N LEU A 42 -6.25 17.55 -3.78
CA LEU A 42 -5.89 16.49 -2.84
C LEU A 42 -4.45 16.64 -2.29
N PHE A 43 -3.54 17.23 -3.05
CA PHE A 43 -2.13 17.37 -2.70
C PHE A 43 -1.72 18.82 -2.36
N SER A 44 -2.68 19.74 -2.25
CA SER A 44 -2.41 21.16 -1.95
C SER A 44 -2.22 21.48 -0.47
N GLY A 45 -2.55 20.54 0.43
CA GLY A 45 -2.49 20.74 1.87
C GLY A 45 -1.07 20.87 2.44
N GLN A 46 -0.94 21.52 3.60
CA GLN A 46 0.35 21.69 4.32
C GLN A 46 0.91 20.36 4.84
N ASN A 47 0.06 19.38 5.08
CA ASN A 47 0.43 18.06 5.59
C ASN A 47 0.91 17.10 4.49
N ILE A 48 1.10 17.59 3.27
CA ILE A 48 1.65 16.81 2.17
C ILE A 48 3.15 17.06 2.06
N ILE A 49 3.93 15.99 2.18
CA ILE A 49 5.39 15.98 2.11
C ILE A 49 5.76 15.31 0.79
N ASP A 50 6.35 16.04 -0.10
CA ASP A 50 6.71 15.55 -1.43
C ASP A 50 8.21 15.26 -1.57
N GLU A 51 8.61 14.73 -2.74
CA GLU A 51 9.98 14.33 -3.06
C GLU A 51 10.60 13.32 -2.06
N VAL A 52 9.75 12.44 -1.51
CA VAL A 52 10.18 11.43 -0.55
C VAL A 52 10.61 10.15 -1.28
N ASP A 53 11.91 9.88 -1.30
CA ASP A 53 12.45 8.59 -1.73
C ASP A 53 12.56 7.65 -0.52
N VAL A 54 11.71 6.64 -0.48
CA VAL A 54 11.70 5.66 0.64
C VAL A 54 12.89 4.70 0.62
N SER A 55 13.70 4.72 -0.42
CA SER A 55 14.98 4.01 -0.42
C SER A 55 16.01 4.67 0.50
N ASP A 56 15.84 5.94 0.84
CA ASP A 56 16.56 6.64 1.89
C ASP A 56 15.77 6.58 3.21
N PHE A 57 16.02 5.54 3.99
CA PHE A 57 15.31 5.35 5.26
C PHE A 57 15.67 6.40 6.33
N GLU A 58 16.84 7.02 6.26
CA GLU A 58 17.23 8.08 7.19
C GLU A 58 16.32 9.30 7.01
N ASN A 59 16.08 9.70 5.75
CA ASN A 59 15.14 10.76 5.44
C ASN A 59 13.71 10.40 5.88
N VAL A 60 13.25 9.18 5.59
CA VAL A 60 11.93 8.71 6.08
C VAL A 60 11.84 8.76 7.59
N SER A 61 12.87 8.31 8.30
CA SER A 61 12.94 8.36 9.77
C SER A 61 12.84 9.80 10.30
N ALA A 62 13.53 10.75 9.67
CA ALA A 62 13.45 12.16 10.04
C ALA A 62 12.03 12.72 9.86
N ILE A 63 11.37 12.39 8.75
CA ILE A 63 9.98 12.74 8.49
C ILE A 63 9.06 12.16 9.57
N LEU A 64 9.22 10.88 9.88
CA LEU A 64 8.41 10.20 10.90
C LEU A 64 8.62 10.80 12.29
N HIS A 65 9.82 11.22 12.65
CA HIS A 65 10.09 11.92 13.92
C HIS A 65 9.43 13.31 13.93
N SER A 66 9.52 14.06 12.84
CA SER A 66 8.92 15.39 12.72
C SER A 66 7.38 15.33 12.79
N VAL A 67 6.76 14.38 12.05
CA VAL A 67 5.32 14.19 12.03
C VAL A 67 4.81 13.60 13.34
N ASN A 68 5.59 12.72 13.99
CA ASN A 68 5.23 11.97 15.18
C ASN A 68 3.84 11.29 15.09
N PRO A 69 3.59 10.42 14.09
CA PRO A 69 2.29 9.79 13.88
C PRO A 69 1.97 8.76 14.96
N ASN A 70 0.68 8.51 15.19
CA ASN A 70 0.22 7.37 15.99
C ASN A 70 0.18 6.09 15.14
N VAL A 71 -0.22 6.23 13.86
CA VAL A 71 -0.36 5.14 12.91
C VAL A 71 0.34 5.49 11.60
N ILE A 72 1.10 4.54 11.07
CA ILE A 72 1.77 4.63 9.77
C ILE A 72 1.06 3.66 8.81
N LEU A 73 0.53 4.18 7.70
CA LEU A 73 -0.07 3.39 6.63
C LEU A 73 0.96 3.25 5.50
N ASN A 74 1.52 2.05 5.34
CA ASN A 74 2.49 1.79 4.29
C ASN A 74 1.81 1.30 3.01
N CYS A 75 1.54 2.24 2.09
CA CYS A 75 0.94 1.99 0.78
C CYS A 75 2.00 1.87 -0.34
N ILE A 76 3.28 1.78 0.02
CA ILE A 76 4.37 1.75 -0.95
C ILE A 76 4.64 0.33 -1.40
N GLY A 77 4.88 0.20 -2.70
CA GLY A 77 5.31 -1.03 -3.34
C GLY A 77 5.55 -0.82 -4.83
N ILE A 78 6.56 -1.51 -5.35
CA ILE A 78 6.83 -1.59 -6.79
C ILE A 78 6.02 -2.77 -7.32
N THR A 79 5.06 -2.49 -8.20
CA THR A 79 4.16 -3.48 -8.81
C THR A 79 4.70 -3.95 -10.17
N PRO A 80 4.20 -5.08 -10.72
CA PRO A 80 4.62 -5.59 -12.03
C PRO A 80 4.41 -4.62 -13.20
N ARG A 81 3.57 -3.59 -13.01
CA ARG A 81 3.25 -2.59 -14.05
C ARG A 81 4.20 -1.39 -14.04
N LYS A 82 5.18 -1.37 -13.15
CA LYS A 82 6.18 -0.31 -13.07
C LYS A 82 7.48 -0.80 -13.69
N ASP A 83 8.14 0.05 -14.47
CA ASP A 83 9.42 -0.30 -15.12
C ASP A 83 10.50 -0.67 -14.09
N GLU A 84 10.41 -0.09 -12.90
CA GLU A 84 11.29 -0.38 -11.76
C GLU A 84 11.28 -1.84 -11.32
N ILE A 85 10.28 -2.64 -11.69
CA ILE A 85 10.21 -4.08 -11.37
C ILE A 85 11.44 -4.84 -11.91
N ASN A 86 12.05 -4.33 -12.97
CA ASN A 86 13.25 -4.91 -13.58
C ASN A 86 14.54 -4.59 -12.78
N ASN A 87 14.49 -3.67 -11.84
CA ASN A 87 15.60 -3.36 -10.93
C ASN A 87 15.44 -4.15 -9.62
N LEU A 88 15.94 -5.40 -9.62
CA LEU A 88 15.79 -6.30 -8.49
C LEU A 88 16.29 -5.72 -7.16
N TYR A 89 17.42 -4.99 -7.18
CA TYR A 89 17.94 -4.34 -5.98
C TYR A 89 16.93 -3.35 -5.40
N LYS A 90 16.36 -2.46 -6.24
CA LYS A 90 15.35 -1.48 -5.83
C LYS A 90 14.07 -2.16 -5.33
N VAL A 91 13.64 -3.23 -6.01
CA VAL A 91 12.44 -3.99 -5.63
C VAL A 91 12.60 -4.64 -4.27
N ILE A 92 13.72 -5.31 -4.02
CA ILE A 92 14.01 -5.92 -2.70
C ILE A 92 14.06 -4.84 -1.63
N LYS A 93 14.73 -3.72 -1.89
CA LYS A 93 14.85 -2.62 -0.92
C LYS A 93 13.49 -2.06 -0.52
N ILE A 94 12.59 -1.87 -1.49
CA ILE A 94 11.28 -1.22 -1.28
C ILE A 94 10.21 -2.22 -0.86
N ASN A 95 10.09 -3.36 -1.54
CA ASN A 95 9.01 -4.32 -1.26
C ASN A 95 9.31 -5.21 -0.05
N SER A 96 10.59 -5.49 0.22
CA SER A 96 11.00 -6.42 1.29
C SER A 96 11.60 -5.71 2.50
N LEU A 97 12.69 -4.96 2.33
CA LEU A 97 13.43 -4.39 3.45
C LEU A 97 12.69 -3.23 4.13
N PHE A 98 12.14 -2.31 3.35
CA PHE A 98 11.50 -1.10 3.84
C PHE A 98 10.37 -1.33 4.86
N PRO A 99 9.43 -2.29 4.66
CA PRO A 99 8.42 -2.60 5.68
C PRO A 99 9.01 -3.01 7.02
N HIS A 100 10.10 -3.77 7.04
CA HIS A 100 10.78 -4.18 8.27
C HIS A 100 11.51 -3.03 8.95
N GLN A 101 12.11 -2.11 8.18
CA GLN A 101 12.69 -0.88 8.72
C GLN A 101 11.63 -0.01 9.40
N LEU A 102 10.45 0.14 8.76
CA LEU A 102 9.30 0.85 9.35
C LEU A 102 8.83 0.18 10.65
N ALA A 103 8.69 -1.15 10.63
CA ALA A 103 8.27 -1.90 11.82
C ALA A 103 9.27 -1.73 12.97
N ASN A 104 10.57 -1.79 12.68
CA ASN A 104 11.60 -1.56 13.71
C ASN A 104 11.56 -0.13 14.26
N TRP A 105 11.44 0.88 13.38
CA TRP A 105 11.29 2.27 13.80
C TRP A 105 10.03 2.45 14.67
N ALA A 106 8.92 1.88 14.26
CA ALA A 106 7.64 1.97 14.97
C ALA A 106 7.71 1.32 16.36
N LYS A 107 8.40 0.18 16.49
CA LYS A 107 8.64 -0.49 17.77
C LYS A 107 9.36 0.41 18.76
N VAL A 108 10.48 1.02 18.33
CA VAL A 108 11.30 1.88 19.17
C VAL A 108 10.54 3.14 19.62
N ASN A 109 9.65 3.64 18.78
CA ASN A 109 8.91 4.88 19.01
C ASN A 109 7.47 4.66 19.54
N ASN A 110 7.08 3.42 19.88
CA ASN A 110 5.73 3.06 20.33
C ASN A 110 4.64 3.51 19.32
N LYS A 111 4.86 3.18 18.04
CA LYS A 111 3.94 3.49 16.95
C LYS A 111 3.39 2.21 16.33
N ARG A 112 2.31 2.34 15.58
CA ARG A 112 1.66 1.24 14.87
C ARG A 112 1.90 1.35 13.37
N VAL A 113 2.14 0.21 12.69
CA VAL A 113 2.21 0.13 11.23
C VAL A 113 1.07 -0.73 10.71
N ILE A 114 0.36 -0.24 9.70
CA ILE A 114 -0.53 -1.03 8.86
C ILE A 114 0.11 -1.11 7.47
N HIS A 115 0.43 -2.33 7.05
CA HIS A 115 1.11 -2.60 5.79
C HIS A 115 0.17 -3.35 4.82
N PHE A 116 0.18 -2.93 3.56
CA PHE A 116 -0.58 -3.61 2.51
C PHE A 116 0.31 -4.57 1.74
N SER A 117 0.02 -5.86 1.88
CA SER A 117 0.56 -6.93 1.05
C SER A 117 -0.41 -7.27 -0.08
N THR A 118 -0.29 -8.42 -0.68
CA THR A 118 -1.04 -8.84 -1.87
C THR A 118 -1.36 -10.34 -1.81
N ASP A 119 -2.42 -10.76 -2.47
CA ASP A 119 -2.71 -12.17 -2.76
C ASP A 119 -1.71 -12.78 -3.76
N CYS A 120 -1.00 -11.95 -4.54
CA CYS A 120 0.07 -12.41 -5.43
C CYS A 120 1.27 -13.04 -4.71
N VAL A 121 1.28 -13.13 -3.37
CA VAL A 121 2.22 -13.98 -2.63
C VAL A 121 1.96 -15.47 -2.87
N PHE A 122 0.83 -15.82 -3.49
CA PHE A 122 0.45 -17.16 -3.89
C PHE A 122 0.45 -17.30 -5.41
N ASN A 123 0.72 -18.52 -5.89
CA ASN A 123 0.69 -18.83 -7.33
C ASN A 123 -0.70 -19.17 -7.87
N GLY A 124 -1.72 -19.23 -7.00
CA GLY A 124 -3.12 -19.49 -7.40
C GLY A 124 -3.45 -20.95 -7.72
N SER A 125 -2.53 -21.90 -7.52
CA SER A 125 -2.71 -23.29 -7.96
C SER A 125 -3.79 -24.06 -7.20
N THR A 126 -4.00 -23.75 -5.92
CA THR A 126 -4.96 -24.47 -5.06
C THR A 126 -6.20 -23.66 -4.71
N GLY A 127 -6.11 -22.34 -4.65
CA GLY A 127 -7.18 -21.49 -4.14
C GLY A 127 -7.42 -21.65 -2.63
N ASN A 128 -8.41 -20.93 -2.10
CA ASN A 128 -8.82 -20.97 -0.67
C ASN A 128 -7.63 -20.83 0.30
N TYR A 129 -6.67 -19.97 -0.02
CA TYR A 129 -5.53 -19.71 0.83
C TYR A 129 -5.96 -19.01 2.12
N THR A 130 -5.27 -19.34 3.21
CA THR A 130 -5.44 -18.73 4.53
C THR A 130 -4.15 -18.02 4.95
N GLU A 131 -4.19 -17.30 6.06
CA GLU A 131 -3.02 -16.64 6.64
C GLU A 131 -1.86 -17.62 6.93
N ASN A 132 -2.20 -18.88 7.25
CA ASN A 132 -1.22 -19.94 7.54
C ASN A 132 -0.70 -20.67 6.28
N SER A 133 -1.24 -20.38 5.10
CA SER A 133 -0.79 -20.98 3.85
C SER A 133 0.62 -20.48 3.51
N LEU A 134 1.47 -21.43 3.07
CA LEU A 134 2.81 -21.07 2.59
C LEU A 134 2.71 -20.19 1.36
N THR A 135 3.52 -19.14 1.30
CA THR A 135 3.62 -18.28 0.13
C THR A 135 4.32 -19.04 -1.00
N THR A 136 3.75 -19.06 -2.19
CA THR A 136 4.15 -19.88 -3.32
C THR A 136 4.45 -19.09 -4.58
N ALA A 137 4.54 -17.76 -4.50
CA ALA A 137 4.86 -16.92 -5.64
C ALA A 137 6.22 -17.26 -6.24
N GLU A 138 6.29 -17.31 -7.56
CA GLU A 138 7.52 -17.59 -8.32
C GLU A 138 8.13 -16.33 -8.94
N ASP A 139 7.32 -15.30 -9.17
CA ASP A 139 7.75 -14.04 -9.74
C ASP A 139 8.39 -13.10 -8.70
N VAL A 140 9.12 -12.09 -9.20
CA VAL A 140 9.85 -11.12 -8.37
C VAL A 140 8.91 -10.34 -7.45
N TYR A 141 7.74 -9.94 -7.96
CA TYR A 141 6.79 -9.15 -7.20
C TYR A 141 6.24 -9.91 -6.00
N GLY A 142 5.62 -11.06 -6.25
CA GLY A 142 5.02 -11.88 -5.20
C GLY A 142 6.05 -12.32 -4.14
N ARG A 143 7.25 -12.75 -4.59
CA ARG A 143 8.34 -13.15 -3.67
C ARG A 143 8.83 -12.00 -2.80
N THR A 144 9.02 -10.82 -3.37
CA THR A 144 9.50 -9.66 -2.61
C THR A 144 8.44 -9.08 -1.69
N LYS A 145 7.16 -9.13 -2.09
CA LYS A 145 6.04 -8.76 -1.21
C LYS A 145 5.89 -9.74 -0.05
N ALA A 146 6.01 -11.04 -0.30
CA ALA A 146 6.00 -12.06 0.76
C ALA A 146 7.12 -11.84 1.79
N LEU A 147 8.34 -11.54 1.32
CA LEU A 147 9.47 -11.21 2.20
C LEU A 147 9.28 -9.90 2.99
N GLY A 148 8.44 -9.00 2.52
CA GLY A 148 8.13 -7.74 3.18
C GLY A 148 6.94 -7.79 4.15
N GLU A 149 6.30 -8.94 4.31
CA GLU A 149 5.19 -9.09 5.26
C GLU A 149 5.69 -9.01 6.69
N ILE A 150 5.19 -8.03 7.42
CA ILE A 150 5.54 -7.77 8.81
C ILE A 150 4.48 -8.36 9.73
N ASN A 151 4.90 -9.19 10.68
CA ASN A 151 4.02 -9.86 11.63
C ASN A 151 4.59 -9.70 13.06
N TYR A 152 4.54 -8.47 13.57
CA TYR A 152 4.97 -8.12 14.93
C TYR A 152 3.79 -7.60 15.73
N SER A 153 3.89 -7.59 17.05
CA SER A 153 2.78 -7.19 17.97
C SER A 153 2.26 -5.76 17.77
N HIS A 154 3.01 -4.89 17.12
CA HIS A 154 2.64 -3.49 16.82
C HIS A 154 2.40 -3.25 15.32
N THR A 155 2.30 -4.33 14.53
CA THR A 155 2.09 -4.25 13.08
C THR A 155 0.88 -5.06 12.65
N LEU A 156 0.22 -4.59 11.59
CA LEU A 156 -0.84 -5.30 10.91
C LEU A 156 -0.49 -5.36 9.42
N THR A 157 -0.39 -6.57 8.87
CA THR A 157 -0.28 -6.78 7.42
C THR A 157 -1.60 -7.26 6.86
N ILE A 158 -2.08 -6.60 5.81
CA ILE A 158 -3.31 -6.96 5.10
C ILE A 158 -2.93 -7.45 3.70
N ARG A 159 -3.16 -8.74 3.43
CA ARG A 159 -3.09 -9.32 2.09
C ARG A 159 -4.41 -9.07 1.37
N SER A 160 -4.37 -8.38 0.26
CA SER A 160 -5.55 -8.17 -0.59
C SER A 160 -5.13 -7.68 -1.96
N SER A 161 -5.92 -7.98 -2.97
CA SER A 161 -5.92 -7.26 -4.23
C SER A 161 -6.92 -6.11 -4.19
N PHE A 162 -6.67 -5.07 -4.99
CA PHE A 162 -7.51 -3.86 -5.00
C PHE A 162 -8.08 -3.58 -6.38
N ILE A 163 -9.35 -3.18 -6.41
CA ILE A 163 -10.00 -2.60 -7.60
C ILE A 163 -10.35 -1.14 -7.30
N GLY A 164 -9.90 -0.23 -8.15
CA GLY A 164 -10.22 1.19 -8.03
C GLY A 164 -9.64 2.00 -9.19
N GLN A 165 -10.08 3.22 -9.31
CA GLN A 165 -9.51 4.16 -10.28
C GLN A 165 -8.18 4.71 -9.78
N GLU A 166 -7.20 4.77 -10.67
CA GLU A 166 -5.94 5.46 -10.44
C GLU A 166 -6.12 6.97 -10.55
N LEU A 167 -5.29 7.73 -9.84
CA LEU A 167 -5.16 9.16 -10.12
C LEU A 167 -4.37 9.41 -11.41
N PHE A 168 -3.38 8.56 -11.68
CA PHE A 168 -2.44 8.68 -12.79
C PHE A 168 -2.15 7.30 -13.37
N GLY A 169 -1.85 7.27 -14.68
CA GLY A 169 -1.35 6.06 -15.34
C GLY A 169 -2.41 5.30 -16.13
N LYS A 170 -3.59 5.11 -15.60
CA LYS A 170 -4.70 4.34 -16.23
C LYS A 170 -4.29 2.94 -16.69
N THR A 171 -3.44 2.27 -15.92
CA THR A 171 -2.90 0.94 -16.22
C THR A 171 -3.46 -0.16 -15.33
N GLU A 172 -4.06 0.21 -14.19
CA GLU A 172 -4.69 -0.75 -13.30
C GLU A 172 -5.99 -1.32 -13.90
N LEU A 173 -6.43 -2.45 -13.37
CA LEU A 173 -7.48 -3.28 -13.96
C LEU A 173 -8.75 -2.51 -14.36
N LEU A 174 -9.24 -1.64 -13.47
CA LEU A 174 -10.46 -0.88 -13.72
C LEU A 174 -10.27 0.14 -14.84
N ASP A 175 -9.21 0.94 -14.78
CA ASP A 175 -8.94 1.96 -15.79
C ASP A 175 -8.60 1.33 -17.15
N TRP A 176 -7.84 0.22 -17.14
CA TRP A 176 -7.60 -0.56 -18.35
C TRP A 176 -8.92 -1.04 -18.97
N PHE A 177 -9.84 -1.59 -18.17
CA PHE A 177 -11.12 -2.08 -18.64
C PHE A 177 -11.98 -0.95 -19.23
N LEU A 178 -12.09 0.18 -18.53
CA LEU A 178 -12.86 1.34 -18.99
C LEU A 178 -12.31 1.91 -20.32
N ASN A 179 -11.00 1.84 -20.52
CA ASN A 179 -10.36 2.28 -21.77
C ASN A 179 -10.60 1.31 -22.96
N GLN A 180 -11.29 0.17 -22.76
CA GLN A 180 -11.67 -0.76 -23.82
C GLN A 180 -13.06 -0.50 -24.38
N GLU A 181 -13.72 0.60 -24.01
CA GLU A 181 -15.05 0.94 -24.52
C GLU A 181 -15.08 0.91 -26.06
N GLY A 182 -16.10 0.24 -26.61
CA GLY A 182 -16.25 0.01 -28.05
C GLY A 182 -15.32 -1.04 -28.68
N LYS A 183 -14.46 -1.70 -27.88
CA LYS A 183 -13.56 -2.76 -28.35
C LYS A 183 -14.02 -4.14 -27.89
N ARG A 184 -13.72 -5.16 -28.70
CA ARG A 184 -13.86 -6.54 -28.28
C ARG A 184 -12.61 -6.96 -27.50
N ILE A 185 -12.79 -7.44 -26.26
CA ILE A 185 -11.72 -7.97 -25.42
C ILE A 185 -12.01 -9.43 -25.06
N ASN A 186 -10.95 -10.18 -24.77
CA ASN A 186 -11.08 -11.54 -24.24
C ASN A 186 -11.23 -11.49 -22.72
N GLY A 187 -12.14 -12.31 -22.17
CA GLY A 187 -12.27 -12.57 -20.75
C GLY A 187 -11.60 -13.87 -20.34
N PHE A 188 -11.15 -13.95 -19.11
CA PHE A 188 -10.59 -15.17 -18.52
C PHE A 188 -11.70 -15.93 -17.79
N THR A 189 -11.97 -17.18 -18.17
CA THR A 189 -13.02 -17.99 -17.54
C THR A 189 -12.61 -18.67 -16.25
N ASN A 190 -11.30 -18.88 -16.06
CA ASN A 190 -10.74 -19.62 -14.92
C ASN A 190 -9.96 -18.75 -13.93
N THR A 191 -9.94 -17.43 -14.14
CA THR A 191 -9.27 -16.52 -13.21
C THR A 191 -10.28 -16.09 -12.14
N LEU A 192 -10.15 -16.67 -10.95
CA LEU A 192 -10.91 -16.28 -9.78
C LEU A 192 -10.24 -15.07 -9.12
N TYR A 193 -11.04 -14.10 -8.71
CA TYR A 193 -10.58 -12.88 -8.08
C TYR A 193 -11.39 -12.59 -6.82
N SER A 194 -10.71 -12.40 -5.69
CA SER A 194 -11.32 -12.12 -4.38
C SER A 194 -10.97 -10.73 -3.83
N GLY A 195 -10.38 -9.86 -4.65
CA GLY A 195 -9.98 -8.52 -4.21
C GLY A 195 -11.16 -7.60 -3.90
N VAL A 196 -10.88 -6.57 -3.13
CA VAL A 196 -11.86 -5.58 -2.67
C VAL A 196 -11.71 -4.24 -3.38
N SER A 197 -12.77 -3.41 -3.37
CA SER A 197 -12.64 -2.04 -3.87
C SER A 197 -11.77 -1.20 -2.94
N THR A 198 -11.04 -0.22 -3.51
CA THR A 198 -10.23 0.72 -2.70
C THR A 198 -11.08 1.50 -1.69
N ASN A 199 -12.35 1.80 -2.03
CA ASN A 199 -13.27 2.44 -1.11
C ASN A 199 -13.64 1.54 0.07
N PHE A 200 -13.89 0.25 -0.17
CA PHE A 200 -14.19 -0.71 0.89
C PHE A 200 -12.98 -0.94 1.80
N MET A 201 -11.77 -1.08 1.23
CA MET A 201 -10.54 -1.17 2.01
C MET A 201 -10.34 0.06 2.91
N THR A 202 -10.65 1.25 2.42
CA THR A 202 -10.58 2.47 3.24
C THR A 202 -11.52 2.40 4.45
N HIS A 203 -12.72 1.86 4.27
CA HIS A 203 -13.67 1.64 5.36
C HIS A 203 -13.13 0.63 6.38
N ILE A 204 -12.56 -0.49 5.91
CA ILE A 204 -11.91 -1.48 6.77
C ILE A 204 -10.80 -0.86 7.60
N VAL A 205 -9.88 -0.12 6.96
CA VAL A 205 -8.76 0.54 7.64
C VAL A 205 -9.26 1.53 8.70
N LYS A 206 -10.27 2.35 8.37
CA LYS A 206 -10.87 3.27 9.34
C LYS A 206 -11.47 2.52 10.53
N THR A 207 -12.20 1.45 10.28
CA THR A 207 -12.80 0.61 11.32
C THR A 207 -11.73 -0.02 12.22
N ILE A 208 -10.66 -0.55 11.63
CA ILE A 208 -9.53 -1.12 12.39
C ILE A 208 -8.86 -0.07 13.28
N ILE A 209 -8.63 1.14 12.75
CA ILE A 209 -7.99 2.22 13.50
C ILE A 209 -8.85 2.65 14.71
N LEU A 210 -10.17 2.72 14.54
CA LEU A 210 -11.09 3.20 15.58
C LEU A 210 -11.50 2.12 16.57
N ASN A 211 -11.78 0.91 16.09
CA ASN A 211 -12.47 -0.12 16.88
C ASN A 211 -11.58 -1.32 17.26
N ALA A 212 -10.41 -1.45 16.62
CA ALA A 212 -9.49 -2.54 16.89
C ALA A 212 -8.02 -2.05 16.90
N PRO A 213 -7.68 -1.07 17.77
CA PRO A 213 -6.35 -0.46 17.79
C PRO A 213 -5.24 -1.46 18.11
N GLU A 214 -5.56 -2.54 18.83
CA GLU A 214 -4.60 -3.59 19.22
C GLU A 214 -4.51 -4.75 18.20
N LEU A 215 -5.31 -4.71 17.14
CA LEU A 215 -5.28 -5.77 16.12
C LEU A 215 -3.92 -5.80 15.44
N SER A 216 -3.22 -6.91 15.55
CA SER A 216 -1.87 -7.11 14.99
C SER A 216 -1.79 -8.45 14.27
N GLY A 217 -0.74 -8.65 13.50
CA GLY A 217 -0.54 -9.89 12.78
C GLY A 217 -0.76 -9.75 11.27
N LEU A 218 -1.06 -10.87 10.62
CA LEU A 218 -1.29 -10.96 9.19
C LEU A 218 -2.72 -11.45 8.95
N TYR A 219 -3.44 -10.74 8.08
CA TYR A 219 -4.81 -11.08 7.71
C TYR A 219 -4.99 -11.05 6.19
N GLN A 220 -5.85 -11.92 5.71
CA GLN A 220 -6.23 -12.01 4.30
C GLN A 220 -7.67 -11.57 4.11
N LEU A 221 -7.90 -10.79 3.05
CA LEU A 221 -9.23 -10.26 2.69
C LEU A 221 -9.57 -10.63 1.23
#